data_003820cb099320df773e136e789b2607
#
_entry.id   003820cb099320df773e136e789b2607
#
_cell.length_a   1.000
_cell.length_b   1.000
_cell.length_c   1.000
_cell.angle_alpha   90.00
_cell.angle_beta   90.00
_cell.angle_gamma   90.00
#
_symmetry.space_group_name_H-M   'P 1'
#
loop_
_entity.id
_entity.type
_entity.pdbx_description
1 polymer ?
#
loop_
_entity_poly.entity_id
_entity_poly.type
_entity_poly.pdbx_seq_one_letter_code
_entity_poly.pdbx_strand_id
1 'polypeptide(L)'
;YGDFDDARFTDALSNLDEILGEIEELLGAGGELNLLINAYERGFEEANSLLAFCRCKSSDDTKDERAGAAEAKIREKFLRLERIKEIIFEKMDMLDPFDTARQTQEFARIKFLYDERKSSWRAKFDEKECKIYEDMAASSFAPLYGVFRHLNNLIAVQATDKNGVKSSVFQVYVPVR
;
A
#
# COMPACT_ATOMS: atom_id res chain seq x y z
N TYR A 1 -16.82 -1.07 6.71
CA TYR A 1 -17.48 -1.50 5.47
C TYR A 1 -18.12 -2.86 5.66
N GLY A 2 -19.33 -3.06 5.15
CA GLY A 2 -20.03 -4.36 5.20
C GLY A 2 -19.67 -5.27 4.00
N ASP A 3 -19.68 -4.72 2.80
CA ASP A 3 -19.32 -5.39 1.55
C ASP A 3 -18.80 -4.36 0.54
N PHE A 4 -18.38 -4.80 -0.67
CA PHE A 4 -17.89 -3.95 -1.77
C PHE A 4 -18.99 -3.05 -2.35
N ASP A 5 -20.27 -3.44 -2.19
CA ASP A 5 -21.44 -2.63 -2.59
C ASP A 5 -21.89 -1.66 -1.46
N ASP A 6 -21.21 -1.62 -0.32
CA ASP A 6 -21.51 -0.66 0.74
C ASP A 6 -21.14 0.75 0.28
N ALA A 7 -22.10 1.68 0.42
CA ALA A 7 -21.89 3.09 0.06
C ALA A 7 -20.62 3.67 0.71
N ARG A 8 -20.34 3.30 1.95
CA ARG A 8 -19.11 3.73 2.67
C ARG A 8 -17.82 3.28 1.98
N PHE A 9 -17.82 2.10 1.35
CA PHE A 9 -16.64 1.64 0.59
C PHE A 9 -16.46 2.45 -0.69
N THR A 10 -17.54 2.74 -1.40
CA THR A 10 -17.53 3.57 -2.61
C THR A 10 -17.14 5.01 -2.27
N ASP A 11 -17.68 5.56 -1.19
CA ASP A 11 -17.35 6.91 -0.71
C ASP A 11 -15.86 7.01 -0.32
N ALA A 12 -15.31 6.01 0.36
CA ALA A 12 -13.90 5.95 0.72
C ALA A 12 -12.98 5.87 -0.51
N LEU A 13 -13.37 5.12 -1.55
CA LEU A 13 -12.64 5.11 -2.82
C LEU A 13 -12.67 6.47 -3.51
N SER A 14 -13.82 7.15 -3.51
CA SER A 14 -13.97 8.49 -4.08
C SER A 14 -13.16 9.52 -3.29
N ASN A 15 -13.20 9.44 -1.96
CA ASN A 15 -12.40 10.29 -1.08
C ASN A 15 -10.89 10.14 -1.35
N LEU A 16 -10.43 8.90 -1.57
CA LEU A 16 -9.03 8.67 -1.94
C LEU A 16 -8.66 9.32 -3.29
N ASP A 17 -9.58 9.32 -4.27
CA ASP A 17 -9.36 10.01 -5.54
C ASP A 17 -9.31 11.54 -5.37
N GLU A 18 -10.18 12.10 -4.54
CA GLU A 18 -10.19 13.53 -4.22
C GLU A 18 -8.88 13.94 -3.53
N ILE A 19 -8.41 13.15 -2.56
CA ILE A 19 -7.13 13.42 -1.88
C ILE A 19 -5.96 13.36 -2.87
N LEU A 20 -5.94 12.39 -3.79
CA LEU A 20 -4.90 12.33 -4.81
C LEU A 20 -4.94 13.54 -5.75
N GLY A 21 -6.13 14.00 -6.12
CA GLY A 21 -6.32 15.24 -6.89
C GLY A 21 -5.79 16.47 -6.16
N GLU A 22 -6.13 16.62 -4.87
CA GLU A 22 -5.61 17.70 -4.00
C GLU A 22 -4.08 17.71 -3.96
N ILE A 23 -3.47 16.54 -3.82
CA ILE A 23 -2.00 16.39 -3.81
C ILE A 23 -1.40 16.85 -5.14
N GLU A 24 -2.00 16.44 -6.26
CA GLU A 24 -1.53 16.83 -7.61
C GLU A 24 -1.64 18.34 -7.84
N GLU A 25 -2.71 18.97 -7.37
CA GLU A 25 -2.87 20.43 -7.39
C GLU A 25 -1.81 21.13 -6.54
N LEU A 26 -1.55 20.64 -5.32
CA LEU A 26 -0.52 21.18 -4.44
C LEU A 26 0.88 21.04 -5.06
N LEU A 27 1.16 19.93 -5.73
CA LEU A 27 2.44 19.71 -6.43
C LEU A 27 2.58 20.67 -7.62
N GLY A 28 1.51 20.84 -8.41
CA GLY A 28 1.49 21.73 -9.58
C GLY A 28 1.61 23.20 -9.23
N ALA A 29 1.01 23.61 -8.11
CA ALA A 29 1.05 24.99 -7.61
C ALA A 29 2.35 25.34 -6.82
N GLY A 30 3.25 24.39 -6.61
CA GLY A 30 4.41 24.59 -5.73
C GLY A 30 4.00 24.73 -4.27
N GLY A 31 2.94 24.07 -3.84
CA GLY A 31 2.33 24.18 -2.52
C GLY A 31 3.30 23.94 -1.36
N GLU A 32 2.91 24.43 -0.20
CA GLU A 32 3.70 24.30 1.02
C GLU A 32 3.89 22.83 1.42
N LEU A 33 5.10 22.49 1.84
CA LEU A 33 5.47 21.12 2.21
C LEU A 33 4.55 20.52 3.29
N ASN A 34 4.13 21.34 4.26
CA ASN A 34 3.25 20.89 5.35
C ASN A 34 1.87 20.47 4.86
N LEU A 35 1.29 21.22 3.90
CA LEU A 35 0.01 20.86 3.29
C LEU A 35 0.13 19.55 2.50
N LEU A 36 1.24 19.40 1.78
CA LEU A 36 1.52 18.18 1.02
C LEU A 36 1.69 16.96 1.93
N ILE A 37 2.41 17.10 3.06
CA ILE A 37 2.55 16.03 4.05
C ILE A 37 1.19 15.64 4.63
N ASN A 38 0.37 16.61 5.03
CA ASN A 38 -0.96 16.33 5.59
C ASN A 38 -1.88 15.63 4.59
N ALA A 39 -1.89 16.04 3.34
CA ALA A 39 -2.68 15.40 2.29
C ALA A 39 -2.18 13.98 2.01
N TYR A 40 -0.86 13.78 1.96
CA TYR A 40 -0.25 12.46 1.81
C TYR A 40 -0.64 11.51 2.95
N GLU A 41 -0.54 11.94 4.22
CA GLU A 41 -0.90 11.13 5.38
C GLU A 41 -2.36 10.68 5.32
N ARG A 42 -3.29 11.59 5.01
CA ARG A 42 -4.72 11.24 4.83
C ARG A 42 -4.92 10.20 3.73
N GLY A 43 -4.28 10.39 2.57
CA GLY A 43 -4.38 9.44 1.46
C GLY A 43 -3.79 8.08 1.81
N PHE A 44 -2.68 8.05 2.54
CA PHE A 44 -2.02 6.82 2.97
C PHE A 44 -2.89 6.04 3.99
N GLU A 45 -3.50 6.71 4.95
CA GLU A 45 -4.43 6.10 5.92
C GLU A 45 -5.66 5.53 5.23
N GLU A 46 -6.27 6.27 4.32
CA GLU A 46 -7.44 5.82 3.56
C GLU A 46 -7.11 4.60 2.70
N ALA A 47 -6.02 4.65 1.95
CA ALA A 47 -5.57 3.53 1.11
C ALA A 47 -5.27 2.27 1.93
N ASN A 48 -4.62 2.40 3.09
CA ASN A 48 -4.37 1.27 3.99
C ASN A 48 -5.66 0.66 4.56
N SER A 49 -6.62 1.50 4.94
CA SER A 49 -7.92 1.05 5.45
C SER A 49 -8.67 0.23 4.39
N LEU A 50 -8.69 0.72 3.15
CA LEU A 50 -9.29 0.04 2.01
C LEU A 50 -8.58 -1.28 1.68
N LEU A 51 -7.23 -1.29 1.67
CA LEU A 51 -6.45 -2.51 1.44
C LEU A 51 -6.66 -3.55 2.54
N ALA A 52 -6.74 -3.12 3.80
CA ALA A 52 -7.01 -4.00 4.92
C ALA A 52 -8.40 -4.67 4.77
N PHE A 53 -9.43 -3.89 4.40
CA PHE A 53 -10.75 -4.43 4.12
C PHE A 53 -10.73 -5.47 3.00
N CYS A 54 -10.10 -5.17 1.85
CA CYS A 54 -9.99 -6.12 0.74
C CYS A 54 -9.30 -7.42 1.16
N ARG A 55 -8.26 -7.34 1.99
CA ARG A 55 -7.55 -8.52 2.51
C ARG A 55 -8.42 -9.35 3.45
N CYS A 56 -9.18 -8.70 4.33
CA CYS A 56 -10.15 -9.38 5.19
C CYS A 56 -11.19 -10.14 4.35
N LYS A 57 -11.78 -9.47 3.36
CA LYS A 57 -12.76 -10.10 2.46
C LYS A 57 -12.17 -11.26 1.65
N SER A 58 -10.96 -11.10 1.11
CA SER A 58 -10.25 -12.19 0.43
C SER A 58 -9.94 -13.38 1.33
N SER A 59 -9.83 -13.15 2.64
CA SER A 59 -9.60 -14.23 3.62
C SER A 59 -10.88 -14.95 3.98
N ASP A 60 -12.01 -14.25 3.99
CA ASP A 60 -13.34 -14.82 4.28
C ASP A 60 -13.83 -15.66 3.09
N ASP A 61 -13.69 -15.15 1.87
CA ASP A 61 -14.02 -15.88 0.64
C ASP A 61 -12.91 -15.72 -0.41
N THR A 62 -12.09 -16.75 -0.55
CA THR A 62 -10.96 -16.77 -1.50
C THR A 62 -11.39 -16.83 -2.95
N LYS A 63 -12.68 -17.09 -3.23
CA LYS A 63 -13.26 -17.16 -4.58
C LYS A 63 -13.95 -15.87 -5.00
N ASP A 64 -14.08 -14.89 -4.09
CA ASP A 64 -14.68 -13.60 -4.45
C ASP A 64 -13.69 -12.78 -5.29
N GLU A 65 -13.89 -12.81 -6.61
CA GLU A 65 -13.07 -12.06 -7.57
C GLU A 65 -13.17 -10.54 -7.38
N ARG A 66 -14.25 -10.04 -6.74
CA ARG A 66 -14.43 -8.61 -6.46
C ARG A 66 -13.35 -8.09 -5.53
N ALA A 67 -12.95 -8.90 -4.54
CA ALA A 67 -11.88 -8.55 -3.61
C ALA A 67 -10.55 -8.32 -4.33
N GLY A 68 -10.20 -9.20 -5.27
CA GLY A 68 -8.99 -9.06 -6.09
C GLY A 68 -9.02 -7.83 -6.99
N ALA A 69 -10.16 -7.59 -7.65
CA ALA A 69 -10.32 -6.43 -8.52
C ALA A 69 -10.28 -5.11 -7.74
N ALA A 70 -10.91 -5.04 -6.56
CA ALA A 70 -10.85 -3.88 -5.68
C ALA A 70 -9.43 -3.63 -5.17
N GLU A 71 -8.76 -4.69 -4.70
CA GLU A 71 -7.36 -4.60 -4.22
C GLU A 71 -6.43 -4.07 -5.32
N ALA A 72 -6.58 -4.53 -6.57
CA ALA A 72 -5.76 -4.06 -7.68
C ALA A 72 -5.92 -2.55 -7.94
N LYS A 73 -7.15 -2.04 -7.93
CA LYS A 73 -7.43 -0.60 -8.08
C LYS A 73 -6.82 0.23 -6.94
N ILE A 74 -6.95 -0.24 -5.70
CA ILE A 74 -6.40 0.47 -4.55
C ILE A 74 -4.87 0.44 -4.59
N ARG A 75 -4.26 -0.67 -5.00
CA ARG A 75 -2.80 -0.78 -5.16
C ARG A 75 -2.24 0.20 -6.19
N GLU A 76 -2.94 0.43 -7.29
CA GLU A 76 -2.54 1.45 -8.26
C GLU A 76 -2.47 2.85 -7.60
N LYS A 77 -3.50 3.21 -6.83
CA LYS A 77 -3.52 4.47 -6.08
C LYS A 77 -2.42 4.53 -5.01
N PHE A 78 -2.20 3.42 -4.33
CA PHE A 78 -1.12 3.30 -3.34
C PHE A 78 0.26 3.50 -3.97
N LEU A 79 0.50 2.99 -5.17
CA LEU A 79 1.76 3.24 -5.90
C LEU A 79 1.94 4.72 -6.28
N ARG A 80 0.84 5.44 -6.55
CA ARG A 80 0.90 6.91 -6.73
C ARG A 80 1.31 7.61 -5.43
N LEU A 81 0.76 7.21 -4.29
CA LEU A 81 1.16 7.73 -2.97
C LEU A 81 2.64 7.47 -2.66
N GLU A 82 3.15 6.28 -3.00
CA GLU A 82 4.57 5.97 -2.83
C GLU A 82 5.48 6.91 -3.65
N ARG A 83 5.08 7.25 -4.89
CA ARG A 83 5.82 8.24 -5.71
C ARG A 83 5.73 9.65 -5.11
N ILE A 84 4.57 10.04 -4.58
CA ILE A 84 4.37 11.31 -3.90
C ILE A 84 5.27 11.41 -2.67
N LYS A 85 5.39 10.33 -1.91
CA LYS A 85 6.30 10.25 -0.76
C LYS A 85 7.76 10.56 -1.17
N GLU A 86 8.23 10.00 -2.28
CA GLU A 86 9.58 10.29 -2.76
C GLU A 86 9.75 11.78 -3.12
N ILE A 87 8.75 12.40 -3.76
CA ILE A 87 8.76 13.84 -4.05
C ILE A 87 8.79 14.67 -2.77
N ILE A 88 8.04 14.27 -1.73
CA ILE A 88 8.08 14.92 -0.42
C ILE A 88 9.50 14.86 0.15
N PHE A 89 10.14 13.69 0.09
CA PHE A 89 11.50 13.51 0.59
C PHE A 89 12.52 14.32 -0.20
N GLU A 90 12.39 14.43 -1.51
CA GLU A 90 13.23 15.32 -2.33
C GLU A 90 13.06 16.78 -1.93
N LYS A 91 11.82 17.23 -1.69
CA LYS A 91 11.57 18.59 -1.18
C LYS A 91 12.20 18.78 0.21
N MET A 92 12.14 17.78 1.09
CA MET A 92 12.79 17.82 2.42
C MET A 92 14.32 17.89 2.31
N ASP A 93 14.92 17.23 1.31
CA ASP A 93 16.35 17.30 1.04
C ASP A 93 16.80 18.71 0.59
N MET A 94 15.93 19.44 -0.12
CA MET A 94 16.20 20.78 -0.62
C MET A 94 16.04 21.88 0.45
N LEU A 95 15.43 21.58 1.61
CA LEU A 95 15.24 22.56 2.68
C LEU A 95 16.57 22.93 3.33
N ASP A 96 16.75 24.26 3.55
CA ASP A 96 17.83 24.74 4.40
C ASP A 96 17.74 24.11 5.82
N PRO A 97 18.88 23.80 6.47
CA PRO A 97 18.87 23.29 7.85
C PRO A 97 18.11 24.16 8.85
N PHE A 98 18.02 25.47 8.59
CA PHE A 98 17.31 26.44 9.44
C PHE A 98 15.91 26.78 8.96
N ASP A 99 15.41 26.11 7.92
CA ASP A 99 14.07 26.35 7.41
C ASP A 99 13.00 26.08 8.49
N THR A 100 12.05 27.00 8.61
CA THR A 100 10.94 26.91 9.58
C THR A 100 10.05 25.68 9.33
N ALA A 101 9.97 25.20 8.09
CA ALA A 101 9.25 23.98 7.75
C ALA A 101 9.77 22.76 8.52
N ARG A 102 11.07 22.72 8.87
CA ARG A 102 11.67 21.65 9.68
C ARG A 102 11.21 21.63 11.14
N GLN A 103 10.59 22.71 11.62
CA GLN A 103 10.11 22.85 12.99
C GLN A 103 8.62 22.52 13.14
N THR A 104 7.95 22.16 12.05
CA THR A 104 6.53 21.84 12.07
C THR A 104 6.27 20.43 12.60
N GLN A 105 5.06 20.21 13.11
CA GLN A 105 4.62 18.87 13.55
C GLN A 105 4.55 17.90 12.38
N GLU A 106 4.13 18.36 11.23
CA GLU A 106 4.04 17.60 9.99
C GLU A 106 5.41 17.03 9.62
N PHE A 107 6.43 17.88 9.60
CA PHE A 107 7.80 17.43 9.35
C PHE A 107 8.27 16.41 10.39
N ALA A 108 7.97 16.63 11.66
CA ALA A 108 8.36 15.72 12.73
C ALA A 108 7.72 14.34 12.58
N ARG A 109 6.46 14.25 12.15
CA ARG A 109 5.75 12.97 11.94
C ARG A 109 6.40 12.14 10.82
N ILE A 110 6.70 12.77 9.68
CA ILE A 110 7.28 12.06 8.53
C ILE A 110 8.80 11.86 8.63
N LYS A 111 9.45 12.57 9.54
CA LYS A 111 10.90 12.57 9.69
C LYS A 111 11.49 11.17 9.90
N PHE A 112 10.81 10.31 10.65
CA PHE A 112 11.27 8.93 10.87
C PHE A 112 11.39 8.16 9.55
N LEU A 113 10.37 8.22 8.70
CA LEU A 113 10.39 7.56 7.38
C LEU A 113 11.46 8.16 6.46
N TYR A 114 11.67 9.47 6.55
CA TYR A 114 12.71 10.16 5.81
C TYR A 114 14.12 9.74 6.26
N ASP A 115 14.36 9.65 7.56
CA ASP A 115 15.65 9.21 8.10
C ASP A 115 15.89 7.72 7.78
N GLU A 116 14.85 6.88 7.81
CA GLU A 116 14.91 5.48 7.40
C GLU A 116 15.28 5.35 5.91
N ARG A 117 14.68 6.17 5.04
CA ARG A 117 15.06 6.23 3.62
C ARG A 117 16.55 6.54 3.45
N LYS A 118 17.07 7.54 4.17
CA LYS A 118 18.49 7.91 4.10
C LYS A 118 19.43 6.79 4.56
N SER A 119 19.00 6.00 5.53
CA SER A 119 19.76 4.85 6.03
C SER A 119 19.60 3.60 5.18
N SER A 120 18.59 3.56 4.29
CA SER A 120 18.27 2.41 3.49
C SER A 120 19.30 2.16 2.36
N TRP A 121 19.27 0.94 1.82
CA TRP A 121 20.10 0.57 0.66
C TRP A 121 19.83 1.46 -0.57
N ARG A 122 18.61 1.98 -0.76
CA ARG A 122 18.26 2.91 -1.86
C ARG A 122 19.13 4.17 -1.87
N ALA A 123 19.47 4.69 -0.70
CA ALA A 123 20.36 5.85 -0.60
C ALA A 123 21.82 5.55 -0.99
N LYS A 124 22.16 4.28 -1.19
CA LYS A 124 23.51 3.80 -1.53
C LYS A 124 23.66 3.45 -3.00
N PHE A 125 22.57 3.38 -3.74
CA PHE A 125 22.53 3.03 -5.15
C PHE A 125 22.10 4.23 -5.99
N ASP A 126 22.60 4.32 -7.21
CA ASP A 126 22.14 5.32 -8.16
C ASP A 126 20.72 4.96 -8.69
N GLU A 127 20.08 5.92 -9.37
CA GLU A 127 18.70 5.76 -9.89
C GLU A 127 18.59 4.55 -10.85
N LYS A 128 19.62 4.29 -11.63
CA LYS A 128 19.65 3.18 -12.59
C LYS A 128 19.75 1.83 -11.87
N GLU A 129 20.55 1.76 -10.84
CA GLU A 129 20.71 0.57 -9.99
C GLU A 129 19.42 0.28 -9.20
N CYS A 130 18.79 1.33 -8.65
CA CYS A 130 17.49 1.23 -7.99
C CYS A 130 16.44 0.66 -8.95
N LYS A 131 16.36 1.17 -10.17
CA LYS A 131 15.40 0.70 -11.16
C LYS A 131 15.63 -0.76 -11.54
N ILE A 132 16.88 -1.18 -11.74
CA ILE A 132 17.22 -2.58 -12.03
C ILE A 132 16.75 -3.49 -10.88
N TYR A 133 16.98 -3.10 -9.64
CA TYR A 133 16.53 -3.88 -8.49
C TYR A 133 15.00 -3.96 -8.39
N GLU A 134 14.29 -2.85 -8.63
CA GLU A 134 12.82 -2.81 -8.64
C GLU A 134 12.25 -3.70 -9.74
N ASP A 135 12.81 -3.65 -10.95
CA ASP A 135 12.41 -4.52 -12.07
C ASP A 135 12.66 -6.00 -11.75
N MET A 136 13.79 -6.32 -11.13
CA MET A 136 14.09 -7.68 -10.66
C MET A 136 13.13 -8.14 -9.56
N ALA A 137 12.82 -7.30 -8.58
CA ALA A 137 11.89 -7.61 -7.51
C ALA A 137 10.46 -7.81 -8.05
N ALA A 138 10.01 -6.94 -8.95
CA ALA A 138 8.71 -7.03 -9.59
C ALA A 138 8.58 -8.29 -10.46
N SER A 139 9.62 -8.66 -11.20
CA SER A 139 9.61 -9.82 -12.09
C SER A 139 9.76 -11.16 -11.37
N SER A 140 10.43 -11.19 -10.21
CA SER A 140 10.78 -12.44 -9.53
C SER A 140 9.83 -12.80 -8.39
N PHE A 141 9.51 -11.88 -7.50
CA PHE A 141 8.79 -12.21 -6.27
C PHE A 141 7.27 -12.04 -6.38
N ALA A 142 6.79 -10.96 -6.95
CA ALA A 142 5.36 -10.68 -7.01
C ALA A 142 4.58 -11.69 -7.88
N PRO A 143 5.05 -12.05 -9.09
CA PRO A 143 4.41 -13.08 -9.90
C PRO A 143 4.42 -14.47 -9.25
N LEU A 144 5.57 -14.87 -8.64
CA LEU A 144 5.70 -16.15 -7.97
C LEU A 144 4.75 -16.27 -6.77
N TYR A 145 4.61 -15.22 -5.98
CA TYR A 145 3.66 -15.18 -4.87
C TYR A 145 2.21 -15.28 -5.36
N GLY A 146 1.87 -14.61 -6.47
CA GLY A 146 0.57 -14.72 -7.12
C GLY A 146 0.26 -16.16 -7.58
N VAL A 147 1.21 -16.80 -8.24
CA VAL A 147 1.09 -18.20 -8.66
C VAL A 147 0.96 -19.14 -7.46
N PHE A 148 1.77 -18.96 -6.42
CA PHE A 148 1.70 -19.75 -5.19
C PHE A 148 0.33 -19.60 -4.51
N ARG A 149 -0.19 -18.40 -4.40
CA ARG A 149 -1.53 -18.12 -3.85
C ARG A 149 -2.62 -18.79 -4.68
N HIS A 150 -2.52 -18.70 -6.01
CA HIS A 150 -3.48 -19.35 -6.92
C HIS A 150 -3.44 -20.87 -6.81
N LEU A 151 -2.25 -21.48 -6.77
CA LEU A 151 -2.09 -22.92 -6.57
C LEU A 151 -2.64 -23.39 -5.22
N ASN A 152 -2.41 -22.65 -4.15
CA ASN A 152 -2.98 -22.95 -2.83
C ASN A 152 -4.51 -22.91 -2.83
N ASN A 153 -5.13 -22.02 -3.60
CA ASN A 153 -6.58 -21.96 -3.75
C ASN A 153 -7.15 -23.14 -4.58
N LEU A 154 -6.34 -23.74 -5.45
CA LEU A 154 -6.74 -24.92 -6.23
C LEU A 154 -6.58 -26.24 -5.46
N ILE A 155 -5.74 -26.26 -4.41
CA ILE A 155 -5.53 -27.44 -3.57
C ILE A 155 -6.67 -27.51 -2.54
N ALA A 156 -7.77 -28.17 -2.89
CA ALA A 156 -8.82 -28.49 -1.94
C ALA A 156 -8.38 -29.69 -1.08
N VAL A 157 -7.86 -29.44 0.12
CA VAL A 157 -7.60 -30.50 1.10
C VAL A 157 -8.92 -30.81 1.80
N GLN A 158 -9.48 -31.99 1.56
CA GLN A 158 -10.62 -32.52 2.30
C GLN A 158 -10.12 -33.36 3.47
N ALA A 159 -10.40 -32.95 4.69
CA ALA A 159 -10.25 -33.79 5.85
C ALA A 159 -11.59 -34.45 6.19
N THR A 160 -11.54 -35.72 6.48
CA THR A 160 -12.71 -36.49 6.96
C THR A 160 -12.52 -36.66 8.46
N ASP A 161 -13.50 -36.20 9.27
CA ASP A 161 -13.49 -36.43 10.70
C ASP A 161 -13.79 -37.91 11.05
N LYS A 162 -13.63 -38.22 12.34
CA LYS A 162 -13.91 -39.59 12.84
C LYS A 162 -15.37 -40.06 12.67
N ASN A 163 -16.27 -39.16 12.30
CA ASN A 163 -17.69 -39.45 12.05
C ASN A 163 -17.98 -39.52 10.54
N GLY A 164 -16.97 -39.44 9.69
CA GLY A 164 -17.11 -39.50 8.23
C GLY A 164 -17.54 -38.16 7.57
N VAL A 165 -17.61 -37.08 8.33
CA VAL A 165 -17.99 -35.75 7.79
C VAL A 165 -16.77 -35.17 7.07
N LYS A 166 -16.93 -34.86 5.79
CA LYS A 166 -15.91 -34.19 4.96
C LYS A 166 -16.01 -32.69 5.18
N SER A 167 -14.95 -32.10 5.69
CA SER A 167 -14.78 -30.66 5.74
C SER A 167 -13.57 -30.21 4.92
N SER A 168 -13.69 -29.12 4.18
CA SER A 168 -12.53 -28.53 3.53
C SER A 168 -11.68 -27.84 4.59
N VAL A 169 -10.47 -28.34 4.82
CA VAL A 169 -9.52 -27.72 5.72
C VAL A 169 -8.69 -26.71 4.92
N PHE A 170 -9.10 -25.45 4.95
CA PHE A 170 -8.21 -24.36 4.59
C PHE A 170 -7.69 -23.72 5.88
N GLN A 171 -6.58 -24.20 6.35
CA GLN A 171 -5.70 -23.45 7.22
C GLN A 171 -4.29 -24.03 7.10
N VAL A 172 -3.55 -23.61 6.10
CA VAL A 172 -2.10 -23.67 6.24
C VAL A 172 -1.70 -22.45 7.05
N TYR A 173 -1.56 -22.63 8.35
CA TYR A 173 -0.84 -21.68 9.20
C TYR A 173 0.61 -21.68 8.72
N VAL A 174 1.03 -20.65 8.01
CA VAL A 174 2.44 -20.34 7.86
C VAL A 174 2.81 -19.47 9.07
N PRO A 175 3.53 -20.01 10.05
CA PRO A 175 4.03 -19.17 11.13
C PRO A 175 5.01 -18.17 10.52
N VAL A 176 4.66 -16.91 10.55
CA VAL A 176 5.61 -15.82 10.29
C VAL A 176 6.58 -15.80 11.47
N ARG A 177 7.83 -16.19 11.21
CA ARG A 177 8.96 -15.94 12.13
C ARG A 177 9.59 -14.60 11.81
#